data_de1a88e0cb5c620111ff3528cd4c8b47
#
_entry.id   de1a88e0cb5c620111ff3528cd4c8b47
#
_cell.length_a   1.000
_cell.length_b   1.000
_cell.length_c   1.000
_cell.angle_alpha   90.00
_cell.angle_beta   90.00
_cell.angle_gamma   90.00
#
_symmetry.space_group_name_H-M   'P 1'
#
loop_
_entity.id
_entity.type
_entity.pdbx_description
1 polymer ?
#
loop_
_entity_poly.entity_id
_entity_poly.type
_entity_poly.pdbx_seq_one_letter_code
_entity_poly.pdbx_strand_id
1 'polypeptide(L)'
;MRTVTDKELAELLRSNEMVYLLDDTDEIAWGFLGDGKNRRRVVSKAKGREPFEHNPKQQNSNSMIRAYLAKDVMTKEEFENY
;
A
#
# COMPACT_ATOMS: atom_id res chain seq x y z
N MET A 1 5.44 -12.12 0.27
CA MET A 1 4.51 -11.34 -0.58
C MET A 1 3.58 -12.28 -1.32
N ARG A 2 2.32 -11.93 -1.45
CA ARG A 2 1.32 -12.75 -2.18
C ARG A 2 0.38 -11.87 -2.97
N THR A 3 -0.04 -12.34 -4.14
CA THR A 3 -1.05 -11.67 -4.96
C THR A 3 -2.42 -12.11 -4.50
N VAL A 4 -3.31 -11.15 -4.25
CA VAL A 4 -4.67 -11.40 -3.77
C VAL A 4 -5.69 -11.04 -4.83
N THR A 5 -6.94 -11.46 -4.62
CA THR A 5 -8.08 -11.08 -5.48
C THR A 5 -8.58 -9.68 -5.09
N ASP A 6 -9.39 -9.07 -5.97
CA ASP A 6 -10.04 -7.80 -5.67
C ASP A 6 -10.87 -7.88 -4.39
N LYS A 7 -11.59 -8.98 -4.20
CA LYS A 7 -12.40 -9.19 -3.01
C LYS A 7 -11.56 -9.27 -1.74
N GLU A 8 -10.46 -10.01 -1.79
CA GLU A 8 -9.55 -10.14 -0.66
C GLU A 8 -8.91 -8.79 -0.32
N LEU A 9 -8.49 -8.03 -1.34
CA LEU A 9 -7.91 -6.71 -1.12
C LEU A 9 -8.93 -5.77 -0.45
N ALA A 10 -10.18 -5.77 -0.94
CA ALA A 10 -11.23 -4.95 -0.35
C ALA A 10 -11.46 -5.31 1.12
N GLU A 11 -11.46 -6.59 1.45
CA GLU A 11 -11.60 -7.06 2.83
C GLU A 11 -10.43 -6.61 3.70
N LEU A 12 -9.21 -6.74 3.20
CA LEU A 12 -8.00 -6.29 3.92
C LEU A 12 -8.04 -4.78 4.19
N LEU A 13 -8.39 -3.98 3.18
CA LEU A 13 -8.45 -2.53 3.32
C LEU A 13 -9.53 -2.06 4.28
N ARG A 14 -10.60 -2.84 4.45
CA ARG A 14 -11.66 -2.56 5.44
C ARG A 14 -11.32 -3.05 6.85
N SER A 15 -10.28 -3.89 6.97
CA SER A 15 -9.79 -4.27 8.30
C SER A 15 -9.17 -3.05 8.98
N ASN A 16 -9.02 -3.10 10.29
CA ASN A 16 -8.45 -1.99 11.04
C ASN A 16 -6.93 -2.10 11.17
N GLU A 17 -6.28 -2.63 10.14
CA GLU A 17 -4.85 -2.89 10.11
C GLU A 17 -4.20 -2.31 8.87
N MET A 18 -2.91 -2.02 8.96
CA MET A 18 -2.14 -1.56 7.80
C MET A 18 -2.06 -2.66 6.74
N VAL A 19 -2.25 -2.26 5.49
CA VAL A 19 -2.09 -3.13 4.32
C VAL A 19 -0.96 -2.58 3.47
N TYR A 20 0.01 -3.41 3.14
CA TYR A 20 1.18 -3.00 2.35
C TYR A 20 1.10 -3.60 0.95
N LEU A 21 1.22 -2.75 -0.06
CA LEU A 21 1.14 -3.12 -1.48
C LEU A 21 2.38 -2.65 -2.22
N LEU A 22 2.82 -3.43 -3.20
CA LEU A 22 4.01 -3.12 -3.98
C LEU A 22 3.66 -2.56 -5.36
N ASP A 23 4.29 -1.44 -5.71
CA ASP A 23 4.43 -1.00 -7.10
C ASP A 23 5.83 -1.42 -7.57
N ASP A 24 5.90 -2.53 -8.29
CA ASP A 24 7.16 -3.07 -8.78
C ASP A 24 7.77 -2.25 -9.92
N THR A 25 6.97 -1.46 -10.61
CA THR A 25 7.43 -0.63 -11.74
C THR A 25 8.38 0.48 -11.27
N ASP A 26 7.96 1.24 -10.27
CA ASP A 26 8.76 2.33 -9.71
C ASP A 26 9.52 1.92 -8.45
N GLU A 27 9.43 0.66 -8.05
CA GLU A 27 10.06 0.11 -6.85
C GLU A 27 9.66 0.92 -5.60
N ILE A 28 8.35 1.10 -5.43
CA ILE A 28 7.77 1.80 -4.26
C ILE A 28 6.77 0.87 -3.58
N ALA A 29 6.95 0.68 -2.28
CA ALA A 29 5.98 -0.02 -1.44
C ALA A 29 5.06 1.01 -0.78
N TRP A 30 3.76 0.72 -0.76
CA TRP A 30 2.74 1.58 -0.17
C TRP A 30 2.08 0.89 1.01
N GLY A 31 1.82 1.65 2.05
CA GLY A 31 1.06 1.18 3.21
C GLY A 31 -0.20 2.03 3.40
N PHE A 32 -1.32 1.37 3.67
CA PHE A 32 -2.61 2.03 3.84
C PHE A 32 -3.28 1.55 5.11
N LEU A 33 -3.89 2.47 5.84
CA LEU A 33 -4.81 2.17 6.92
C LEU A 33 -6.18 2.73 6.55
N GLY A 34 -7.15 1.84 6.30
CA GLY A 34 -8.46 2.20 5.77
C GLY A 34 -8.48 2.25 4.25
N ASP A 35 -9.67 2.34 3.68
CA ASP A 35 -9.85 2.34 2.22
C ASP A 35 -10.56 3.60 1.73
N GLY A 36 -10.35 3.91 0.46
CA GLY A 36 -11.07 4.96 -0.26
C GLY A 36 -11.11 6.27 0.51
N LYS A 37 -12.32 6.76 0.81
CA LYS A 37 -12.54 8.01 1.55
C LYS A 37 -12.25 7.87 3.05
N ASN A 38 -12.12 6.65 3.54
CA ASN A 38 -11.92 6.36 4.96
C ASN A 38 -10.45 6.07 5.29
N ARG A 39 -9.54 6.40 4.40
CA ARG A 39 -8.10 6.24 4.67
C ARG A 39 -7.68 7.17 5.80
N ARG A 40 -7.05 6.58 6.81
CA ARG A 40 -6.56 7.29 7.99
C ARG A 40 -5.05 7.45 7.97
N ARG A 41 -4.35 6.64 7.16
CA ARG A 41 -2.91 6.71 7.04
C ARG A 41 -2.48 6.20 5.67
N VAL A 42 -1.51 6.89 5.06
CA VAL A 42 -0.85 6.48 3.82
C VAL A 42 0.64 6.70 3.98
N VAL A 43 1.42 5.67 3.72
CA VAL A 43 2.89 5.76 3.75
C VAL A 43 3.43 5.19 2.45
N SER A 44 4.59 5.66 2.03
CA SER A 44 5.32 5.05 0.92
C SER A 44 6.76 4.83 1.31
N LYS A 45 7.40 3.85 0.68
CA LYS A 45 8.80 3.55 0.91
C LYS A 45 9.43 3.17 -0.42
N ALA A 46 10.30 4.02 -0.94
CA ALA A 46 11.13 3.67 -2.07
C ALA A 46 12.15 2.62 -1.64
N LYS A 47 12.51 1.73 -2.53
CA LYS A 47 13.43 0.63 -2.24
C LYS A 47 14.73 1.15 -1.62
N GLY A 48 15.10 0.60 -0.47
CA GLY A 48 16.30 0.97 0.25
C GLY A 48 16.25 2.32 0.96
N ARG A 49 15.08 2.95 1.01
CA ARG A 49 14.91 4.28 1.61
C ARG A 49 14.01 4.25 2.83
N GLU A 50 13.99 5.33 3.58
CA GLU A 50 13.10 5.49 4.74
C GLU A 50 11.65 5.71 4.31
N PRO A 51 10.67 5.26 5.10
CA PRO A 51 9.27 5.52 4.82
C PRO A 51 8.93 7.01 4.86
N PHE A 52 7.97 7.41 4.04
CA PHE A 52 7.45 8.76 3.96
C PHE A 52 5.95 8.77 4.24
N GLU A 53 5.51 9.60 5.19
CA GLU A 53 4.09 9.78 5.50
C GLU A 53 3.46 10.75 4.52
N HIS A 54 2.30 10.37 4.00
CA HIS A 54 1.49 11.22 3.12
C HIS A 54 0.23 11.70 3.84
N ASN A 55 -0.37 12.77 3.34
CA ASN A 55 -1.71 13.15 3.75
C ASN A 55 -2.67 12.04 3.29
N PRO A 56 -3.43 11.40 4.20
CA PRO A 56 -4.32 10.30 3.80
C PRO A 56 -5.44 10.70 2.85
N LYS A 57 -5.74 11.99 2.75
CA LYS A 57 -6.77 12.52 1.84
C LYS A 57 -6.20 12.99 0.50
N GLN A 58 -4.89 12.92 0.33
CA GLN A 58 -4.24 13.35 -0.90
C GLN A 58 -4.59 12.41 -2.06
N GLN A 59 -4.74 12.99 -3.24
CA GLN A 59 -5.10 12.25 -4.43
C GLN A 59 -4.00 11.28 -4.88
N ASN A 60 -4.41 10.31 -5.66
CA ASN A 60 -3.60 9.17 -6.05
C ASN A 60 -2.48 9.54 -7.02
N SER A 61 -1.30 9.02 -6.76
CA SER A 61 -0.23 8.97 -7.75
C SER A 61 -0.40 7.74 -8.64
N ASN A 62 0.28 7.74 -9.79
CA ASN A 62 0.30 6.58 -10.68
C ASN A 62 0.90 5.35 -10.00
N SER A 63 1.91 5.53 -9.17
CA SER A 63 2.52 4.45 -8.40
C SER A 63 1.50 3.80 -7.46
N MET A 64 0.73 4.61 -6.73
CA MET A 64 -0.32 4.11 -5.83
C MET A 64 -1.37 3.31 -6.60
N ILE A 65 -1.80 3.81 -7.76
CA ILE A 65 -2.78 3.12 -8.61
C ILE A 65 -2.23 1.78 -9.08
N ARG A 66 -0.98 1.72 -9.53
CA ARG A 66 -0.35 0.46 -9.96
C ARG A 66 -0.29 -0.55 -8.82
N ALA A 67 0.02 -0.09 -7.61
CA ALA A 67 0.05 -0.96 -6.43
C ALA A 67 -1.33 -1.59 -6.16
N TYR A 68 -2.40 -0.80 -6.25
CA TYR A 68 -3.76 -1.32 -6.11
C TYR A 68 -4.12 -2.33 -7.20
N LEU A 69 -3.73 -2.06 -8.43
CA LEU A 69 -4.06 -2.93 -9.57
C LEU A 69 -3.30 -4.25 -9.53
N ALA A 70 -2.05 -4.23 -9.10
CA ALA A 70 -1.21 -5.42 -9.00
C ALA A 70 -1.64 -6.35 -7.87
N LYS A 71 -2.17 -5.80 -6.78
CA LYS A 71 -2.66 -6.55 -5.62
C LYS A 71 -1.60 -7.48 -4.99
N ASP A 72 -0.35 -7.07 -5.05
CA ASP A 72 0.76 -7.78 -4.41
C ASP A 72 0.91 -7.29 -2.97
N VAL A 73 0.43 -8.10 -2.03
CA VAL A 73 0.39 -7.78 -0.61
C VAL A 73 1.70 -8.20 0.05
N MET A 74 2.33 -7.23 0.72
CA MET A 74 3.54 -7.43 1.50
C MET A 74 3.18 -7.57 2.97
N THR A 75 4.00 -8.30 3.72
CA THR A 75 3.95 -8.25 5.19
C THR A 75 4.59 -6.93 5.66
N LYS A 76 4.33 -6.57 6.91
CA LYS A 76 4.99 -5.41 7.53
C LYS A 76 6.51 -5.55 7.47
N GLU A 77 7.02 -6.74 7.75
CA GLU A 77 8.46 -7.02 7.70
C GLU A 77 9.03 -6.84 6.30
N GLU A 78 8.34 -7.35 5.27
CA GLU A 78 8.75 -7.15 3.89
C GLU A 78 8.77 -5.67 3.52
N PHE A 79 7.78 -4.90 3.99
CA PHE A 79 7.74 -3.45 3.77
C PHE A 79 8.94 -2.77 4.43
N GLU A 80 9.22 -3.09 5.68
CA GLU A 80 10.32 -2.48 6.42
C GLU A 80 11.69 -2.80 5.81
N ASN A 81 11.83 -3.98 5.22
CA ASN A 81 13.08 -4.45 4.62
C ASN A 81 13.17 -4.18 3.11
N TYR A 82 12.19 -3.53 2.56
CA TYR A 82 12.17 -3.24 1.12
C TYR A 82 13.26 -2.18 0.74
#